data_112f16669b9c53113992a33625706bff
#
_entry.id   112f16669b9c53113992a33625706bff
#
_cell.length_a   1.000
_cell.length_b   1.000
_cell.length_c   1.000
_cell.angle_alpha   90.00
_cell.angle_beta   90.00
_cell.angle_gamma   90.00
#
_symmetry.space_group_name_H-M   'P 1'
#
loop_
_entity.id
_entity.type
_entity.pdbx_description
1 polymer ?
#
loop_
_entity_poly.entity_id
_entity_poly.type
_entity_poly.pdbx_seq_one_letter_code
_entity_poly.pdbx_strand_id
1 'polypeptide(L)'
;MSMGSWLKAHRKQVITHTIIIVGFVLLTIFVAEPLFDRLERIPGEAQLHRLQLPAETNNIIYWIDGFSTDKYMGVDITGWAFIEGHDSVNSEIYIVLKSADRTYVFTTETVIREGVTRYFKELSLNLDYSGFAALIPARKIANDAYTVGIYIKKGDIEALSYIDKVVAF
;
A
#
# COMPACT_ATOMS: atom_id res chain seq x y z
N MET A 1 39.83 -7.12 -43.17
CA MET A 1 39.59 -8.30 -42.34
C MET A 1 38.08 -8.50 -42.29
N SER A 2 37.55 -9.61 -42.81
CA SER A 2 36.09 -9.81 -42.90
C SER A 2 35.52 -10.12 -41.50
N MET A 3 34.37 -9.56 -41.17
CA MET A 3 33.65 -9.80 -39.91
C MET A 3 33.45 -11.29 -39.61
N GLY A 4 33.33 -12.12 -40.64
CA GLY A 4 33.20 -13.57 -40.50
C GLY A 4 34.47 -14.30 -40.04
N SER A 5 35.67 -13.79 -40.32
CA SER A 5 36.93 -14.39 -39.86
C SER A 5 37.22 -14.07 -38.41
N TRP A 6 36.84 -12.87 -37.96
CA TRP A 6 36.95 -12.45 -36.55
C TRP A 6 36.01 -13.27 -35.66
N LEU A 7 34.73 -13.48 -36.06
CA LEU A 7 33.76 -14.29 -35.36
C LEU A 7 34.20 -15.76 -35.19
N LYS A 8 34.84 -16.34 -36.16
CA LYS A 8 35.41 -17.72 -36.08
C LYS A 8 36.52 -17.81 -35.04
N ALA A 9 37.46 -16.81 -35.02
CA ALA A 9 38.57 -16.80 -34.08
C ALA A 9 38.12 -16.63 -32.61
N HIS A 10 37.01 -15.87 -32.37
CA HIS A 10 36.52 -15.54 -31.02
C HIS A 10 35.23 -16.29 -30.63
N ARG A 11 34.86 -17.31 -31.39
CA ARG A 11 33.59 -18.04 -31.23
C ARG A 11 33.32 -18.50 -29.80
N LYS A 12 34.32 -19.03 -29.11
CA LYS A 12 34.17 -19.49 -27.71
C LYS A 12 33.87 -18.33 -26.78
N GLN A 13 34.53 -17.18 -26.93
CA GLN A 13 34.31 -16.00 -26.11
C GLN A 13 32.93 -15.41 -26.35
N VAL A 14 32.52 -15.29 -27.63
CA VAL A 14 31.17 -14.79 -27.98
C VAL A 14 30.09 -15.67 -27.36
N ILE A 15 30.20 -16.99 -27.48
CA ILE A 15 29.24 -17.93 -26.87
C ILE A 15 29.19 -17.77 -25.35
N THR A 16 30.36 -17.69 -24.70
CA THR A 16 30.43 -17.52 -23.25
C THR A 16 29.74 -16.22 -22.79
N HIS A 17 30.04 -15.10 -23.48
CA HIS A 17 29.39 -13.81 -23.12
C HIS A 17 27.88 -13.83 -23.38
N THR A 18 27.44 -14.46 -24.47
CA THR A 18 26.01 -14.61 -24.76
C THR A 18 25.30 -15.42 -23.67
N ILE A 19 25.90 -16.54 -23.22
CA ILE A 19 25.33 -17.36 -22.11
C ILE A 19 25.25 -16.57 -20.83
N ILE A 20 26.26 -15.77 -20.49
CA ILE A 20 26.27 -14.92 -19.30
C ILE A 20 25.15 -13.88 -19.38
N ILE A 21 25.01 -13.19 -20.50
CA ILE A 21 23.98 -12.16 -20.70
C ILE A 21 22.58 -12.77 -20.61
N VAL A 22 22.35 -13.88 -21.33
CA VAL A 22 21.05 -14.58 -21.27
C VAL A 22 20.76 -15.09 -19.86
N GLY A 23 21.74 -15.67 -19.18
CA GLY A 23 21.61 -16.11 -17.80
C GLY A 23 21.27 -14.96 -16.84
N PHE A 24 21.92 -13.80 -17.01
CA PHE A 24 21.63 -12.61 -16.21
C PHE A 24 20.21 -12.08 -16.46
N VAL A 25 19.77 -12.01 -17.72
CA VAL A 25 18.42 -11.59 -18.07
C VAL A 25 17.38 -12.54 -17.47
N LEU A 26 17.60 -13.85 -17.58
CA LEU A 26 16.70 -14.85 -16.97
C LEU A 26 16.69 -14.73 -15.44
N LEU A 27 17.83 -14.55 -14.80
CA LEU A 27 17.92 -14.33 -13.36
C LEU A 27 17.14 -13.08 -12.93
N THR A 28 17.27 -11.99 -13.69
CA THR A 28 16.55 -10.75 -13.39
C THR A 28 15.05 -10.96 -13.48
N ILE A 29 14.55 -11.56 -14.58
CA ILE A 29 13.10 -11.74 -14.80
C ILE A 29 12.49 -12.76 -13.83
N PHE A 30 13.16 -13.89 -13.61
CA PHE A 30 12.55 -15.01 -12.87
C PHE A 30 12.90 -15.04 -11.38
N VAL A 31 13.96 -14.36 -10.96
CA VAL A 31 14.42 -14.39 -9.57
C VAL A 31 14.41 -13.00 -8.95
N ALA A 32 15.06 -12.03 -9.59
CA ALA A 32 15.19 -10.70 -9.01
C ALA A 32 13.84 -9.99 -8.91
N GLU A 33 13.05 -9.91 -9.98
CA GLU A 33 11.72 -9.27 -9.93
C GLU A 33 10.78 -9.90 -8.89
N PRO A 34 10.56 -11.23 -8.87
CA PRO A 34 9.71 -11.83 -7.83
C PRO A 34 10.27 -11.69 -6.42
N LEU A 35 11.59 -11.63 -6.27
CA LEU A 35 12.22 -11.41 -4.97
C LEU A 35 12.05 -9.96 -4.52
N PHE A 36 12.24 -8.99 -5.41
CA PHE A 36 11.95 -7.59 -5.15
C PHE A 36 10.48 -7.37 -4.83
N ASP A 37 9.55 -7.98 -5.57
CA ASP A 37 8.12 -7.94 -5.26
C ASP A 37 7.79 -8.55 -3.88
N ARG A 38 8.59 -9.50 -3.40
CA ARG A 38 8.45 -10.05 -2.04
C ARG A 38 9.08 -9.18 -0.96
N LEU A 39 10.21 -8.52 -1.26
CA LEU A 39 10.90 -7.62 -0.33
C LEU A 39 10.23 -6.25 -0.28
N GLU A 40 9.67 -5.78 -1.39
CA GLU A 40 8.81 -4.62 -1.49
C GLU A 40 7.35 -4.91 -1.09
N ARG A 41 7.05 -6.04 -0.49
CA ARG A 41 5.80 -6.18 0.25
C ARG A 41 5.86 -5.21 1.42
N ILE A 42 5.66 -3.96 1.07
CA ILE A 42 5.30 -2.92 1.99
C ILE A 42 4.09 -3.47 2.75
N PRO A 43 4.12 -3.50 4.11
CA PRO A 43 2.93 -3.78 4.88
C PRO A 43 1.84 -2.84 4.35
N GLY A 44 0.83 -3.35 3.74
CA GLY A 44 -0.19 -2.54 3.06
C GLY A 44 -0.87 -3.24 1.90
N GLU A 45 -0.37 -4.41 1.49
CA GLU A 45 -0.87 -5.08 0.30
C GLU A 45 -1.71 -6.32 0.61
N ALA A 46 -2.83 -6.13 1.30
CA ALA A 46 -3.92 -7.09 1.22
C ALA A 46 -5.00 -6.49 0.33
N GLN A 47 -5.00 -6.84 -0.94
CA GLN A 47 -6.21 -6.72 -1.75
C GLN A 47 -7.25 -7.65 -1.15
N LEU A 48 -8.04 -7.15 -0.23
CA LEU A 48 -9.21 -7.86 0.30
C LEU A 48 -10.35 -7.77 -0.74
N HIS A 49 -10.15 -8.35 -1.92
CA HIS A 49 -11.17 -8.47 -2.98
C HIS A 49 -12.46 -9.16 -2.53
N ARG A 50 -12.56 -9.60 -1.27
CA ARG A 50 -13.72 -10.29 -0.71
C ARG A 50 -14.24 -9.66 0.58
N LEU A 51 -13.70 -8.52 1.02
CA LEU A 51 -14.29 -7.83 2.15
C LEU A 51 -15.58 -7.15 1.70
N GLN A 52 -16.69 -7.57 2.27
CA GLN A 52 -17.90 -6.77 2.22
C GLN A 52 -17.67 -5.59 3.16
N LEU A 53 -17.39 -4.43 2.60
CA LEU A 53 -17.27 -3.21 3.41
C LEU A 53 -18.63 -2.91 4.06
N PRO A 54 -18.63 -2.47 5.31
CA PRO A 54 -19.86 -2.01 5.95
C PRO A 54 -20.41 -0.78 5.22
N ALA A 55 -21.66 -0.46 5.48
CA ALA A 55 -22.20 0.85 5.10
C ALA A 55 -21.38 1.97 5.76
N GLU A 56 -21.34 3.13 5.14
CA GLU A 56 -20.69 4.29 5.74
C GLU A 56 -21.33 4.62 7.10
N THR A 57 -20.50 4.73 8.13
CA THR A 57 -20.97 4.84 9.52
C THR A 57 -20.78 6.22 10.13
N ASN A 58 -19.90 7.05 9.61
CA ASN A 58 -19.56 8.41 10.08
C ASN A 58 -19.18 8.51 11.57
N ASN A 59 -18.79 7.38 12.20
CA ASN A 59 -18.38 7.30 13.59
C ASN A 59 -16.88 7.07 13.76
N ILE A 60 -16.07 7.41 12.75
CA ILE A 60 -14.62 7.41 12.83
C ILE A 60 -14.14 8.83 13.12
N ILE A 61 -13.40 8.99 14.20
CA ILE A 61 -12.67 10.21 14.53
C ILE A 61 -11.27 10.05 13.93
N TYR A 62 -10.85 10.99 13.10
CA TYR A 62 -9.56 10.89 12.39
C TYR A 62 -8.89 12.24 12.16
N TRP A 63 -7.61 12.19 11.87
CA TRP A 63 -6.82 13.30 11.37
C TRP A 63 -5.77 12.80 10.39
N ILE A 64 -5.59 13.52 9.29
CA ILE A 64 -4.59 13.21 8.27
C ILE A 64 -3.40 14.16 8.48
N ASP A 65 -2.26 13.58 8.88
CA ASP A 65 -1.01 14.32 9.06
C ASP A 65 -0.31 14.60 7.74
N GLY A 66 -0.31 13.61 6.86
CA GLY A 66 0.32 13.67 5.54
C GLY A 66 -0.55 13.04 4.47
N PHE A 67 -0.63 13.68 3.32
CA PHE A 67 -1.32 13.16 2.14
C PHE A 67 -0.62 13.67 0.88
N SER A 68 -0.04 12.76 0.12
CA SER A 68 0.54 13.07 -1.16
C SER A 68 0.11 12.07 -2.22
N THR A 69 0.02 12.52 -3.45
CA THR A 69 -0.32 11.69 -4.60
C THR A 69 0.68 11.95 -5.72
N ASP A 70 1.19 10.89 -6.30
CA ASP A 70 2.06 10.93 -7.45
C ASP A 70 1.60 9.91 -8.49
N LYS A 71 1.54 10.31 -9.74
CA LYS A 71 1.06 9.47 -10.83
C LYS A 71 1.86 8.17 -10.99
N TYR A 72 3.13 8.18 -10.64
CA TYR A 72 4.02 7.03 -10.81
C TYR A 72 4.26 6.29 -9.50
N MET A 73 4.35 7.01 -8.39
CA MET A 73 4.63 6.43 -7.09
C MET A 73 3.35 5.97 -6.37
N GLY A 74 2.24 6.69 -6.54
CA GLY A 74 0.96 6.33 -5.93
C GLY A 74 0.48 7.29 -4.87
N VAL A 75 -0.13 6.77 -3.80
CA VAL A 75 -0.67 7.53 -2.66
C VAL A 75 0.16 7.24 -1.43
N ASP A 76 0.65 8.29 -0.79
CA ASP A 76 1.23 8.24 0.55
C ASP A 76 0.28 8.95 1.50
N ILE A 77 -0.18 8.23 2.53
CA ILE A 77 -1.13 8.75 3.51
C ILE A 77 -0.72 8.33 4.92
N THR A 78 -0.65 9.31 5.81
CA THR A 78 -0.34 9.11 7.22
C THR A 78 -1.33 9.88 8.10
N GLY A 79 -1.60 9.35 9.29
CA GLY A 79 -2.54 9.99 10.19
C GLY A 79 -2.83 9.15 11.41
N TRP A 80 -3.97 9.43 12.03
CA TRP A 80 -4.54 8.60 13.08
C TRP A 80 -6.06 8.54 12.95
N ALA A 81 -6.64 7.41 13.36
CA ALA A 81 -8.08 7.20 13.32
C ALA A 81 -8.50 6.18 14.38
N PHE A 82 -9.69 6.35 14.93
CA PHE A 82 -10.30 5.39 15.85
C PHE A 82 -11.83 5.45 15.77
N ILE A 83 -12.49 4.38 16.18
CA ILE A 83 -13.95 4.33 16.25
C ILE A 83 -14.40 5.05 17.51
N GLU A 84 -15.33 5.98 17.38
CA GLU A 84 -15.89 6.76 18.51
C GLU A 84 -16.39 5.84 19.63
N GLY A 85 -15.97 6.12 20.86
CA GLY A 85 -16.32 5.31 22.04
C GLY A 85 -15.52 4.02 22.22
N HIS A 86 -14.55 3.72 21.34
CA HIS A 86 -13.71 2.51 21.41
C HIS A 86 -12.23 2.85 21.48
N ASP A 87 -11.46 2.06 22.25
CA ASP A 87 -10.01 2.16 22.25
C ASP A 87 -9.42 1.63 20.94
N SER A 88 -8.15 1.95 20.64
CA SER A 88 -7.47 1.52 19.41
C SER A 88 -6.66 0.24 19.56
N VAL A 89 -6.67 -0.41 20.71
CA VAL A 89 -5.94 -1.66 20.94
C VAL A 89 -6.54 -2.78 20.09
N ASN A 90 -5.70 -3.49 19.34
CA ASN A 90 -6.09 -4.54 18.39
C ASN A 90 -7.05 -4.07 17.28
N SER A 91 -7.06 -2.78 16.97
CA SER A 91 -7.76 -2.26 15.80
C SER A 91 -6.88 -2.42 14.55
N GLU A 92 -7.51 -2.79 13.44
CA GLU A 92 -6.88 -2.83 12.13
C GLU A 92 -7.44 -1.67 11.30
N ILE A 93 -6.56 -0.82 10.79
CA ILE A 93 -6.92 0.34 9.98
C ILE A 93 -6.58 0.05 8.53
N TYR A 94 -7.49 0.40 7.63
CA TYR A 94 -7.35 0.21 6.19
C TYR A 94 -7.67 1.50 5.46
N ILE A 95 -7.01 1.71 4.32
CA ILE A 95 -7.36 2.77 3.38
C ILE A 95 -8.21 2.17 2.27
N VAL A 96 -9.34 2.80 2.01
CA VAL A 96 -10.28 2.44 0.95
C VAL A 96 -10.17 3.46 -0.17
N LEU A 97 -10.00 2.98 -1.41
CA LEU A 97 -10.10 3.80 -2.61
C LEU A 97 -11.34 3.34 -3.39
N LYS A 98 -12.34 4.21 -3.51
CA LYS A 98 -13.61 3.90 -4.17
C LYS A 98 -13.85 4.79 -5.36
N SER A 99 -14.08 4.19 -6.53
CA SER A 99 -14.63 4.82 -7.71
C SER A 99 -16.06 4.36 -7.99
N ALA A 100 -16.62 4.76 -9.12
CA ALA A 100 -17.94 4.31 -9.55
C ALA A 100 -18.02 2.79 -9.71
N ASP A 101 -16.96 2.18 -10.28
CA ASP A 101 -16.97 0.77 -10.68
C ASP A 101 -16.07 -0.13 -9.83
N ARG A 102 -15.20 0.46 -8.99
CA ARG A 102 -14.14 -0.29 -8.30
C ARG A 102 -13.95 0.19 -6.88
N THR A 103 -13.58 -0.76 -6.02
CA THR A 103 -13.18 -0.47 -4.65
C THR A 103 -11.93 -1.28 -4.34
N TYR A 104 -10.91 -0.58 -3.86
CA TYR A 104 -9.67 -1.19 -3.38
C TYR A 104 -9.58 -0.95 -1.87
N VAL A 105 -9.07 -1.94 -1.16
CA VAL A 105 -8.83 -1.86 0.29
C VAL A 105 -7.36 -2.22 0.53
N PHE A 106 -6.65 -1.33 1.19
CA PHE A 106 -5.23 -1.50 1.49
C PHE A 106 -5.02 -1.52 3.00
N THR A 107 -4.20 -2.44 3.47
CA THR A 107 -3.76 -2.45 4.86
C THR A 107 -2.86 -1.26 5.14
N THR A 108 -2.78 -0.85 6.40
CA THR A 108 -1.85 0.18 6.85
C THR A 108 -0.84 -0.41 7.83
N GLU A 109 0.27 0.26 7.98
CA GLU A 109 1.19 0.04 9.09
C GLU A 109 0.70 0.81 10.31
N THR A 110 0.63 0.13 11.47
CA THR A 110 0.26 0.79 12.72
C THR A 110 1.41 1.64 13.24
N VAL A 111 1.13 2.90 13.53
CA VAL A 111 2.08 3.86 14.10
C VAL A 111 1.63 4.22 15.53
N ILE A 112 2.53 4.11 16.50
CA ILE A 112 2.22 4.48 17.87
C ILE A 112 2.09 6.00 17.99
N ARG A 113 0.99 6.48 18.57
CA ARG A 113 0.61 7.87 18.72
C ARG A 113 0.15 8.20 20.15
N GLU A 114 1.05 8.12 21.13
CA GLU A 114 0.77 8.45 22.53
C GLU A 114 0.12 9.84 22.72
N GLY A 115 0.39 10.77 21.81
CA GLY A 115 -0.21 12.10 21.82
C GLY A 115 -1.73 12.08 21.63
N VAL A 116 -2.28 11.09 20.92
CA VAL A 116 -3.73 10.98 20.69
C VAL A 116 -4.45 10.61 21.99
N THR A 117 -3.95 9.59 22.72
CA THR A 117 -4.49 9.26 24.05
C THR A 117 -4.44 10.46 24.99
N ARG A 118 -3.35 11.20 24.98
CA ARG A 118 -3.19 12.38 25.84
C ARG A 118 -4.12 13.52 25.44
N TYR A 119 -4.37 13.71 24.16
CA TYR A 119 -5.28 14.74 23.65
C TYR A 119 -6.75 14.43 24.02
N PHE A 120 -7.15 13.16 23.94
CA PHE A 120 -8.51 12.69 24.27
C PHE A 120 -8.60 12.04 25.66
N LYS A 121 -7.83 12.52 26.62
CA LYS A 121 -7.77 11.96 28.00
C LYS A 121 -9.12 11.85 28.72
N GLU A 122 -10.06 12.73 28.38
CA GLU A 122 -11.42 12.72 28.94
C GLU A 122 -12.25 11.50 28.53
N LEU A 123 -11.89 10.85 27.41
CA LEU A 123 -12.56 9.62 26.97
C LEU A 123 -12.14 8.39 27.77
N SER A 124 -11.02 8.45 28.50
CA SER A 124 -10.46 7.32 29.26
C SER A 124 -10.18 6.09 28.39
N LEU A 125 -9.84 6.28 27.11
CA LEU A 125 -9.54 5.25 26.12
C LEU A 125 -8.04 5.18 25.85
N ASN A 126 -7.51 3.99 25.55
CA ASN A 126 -6.17 3.85 25.01
C ASN A 126 -6.20 4.02 23.48
N LEU A 127 -5.73 5.15 23.01
CA LEU A 127 -5.69 5.52 21.59
C LEU A 127 -4.25 5.53 21.02
N ASP A 128 -3.28 4.94 21.71
CA ASP A 128 -1.88 4.94 21.30
C ASP A 128 -1.67 4.21 19.97
N TYR A 129 -2.51 3.23 19.67
CA TYR A 129 -2.45 2.41 18.43
C TYR A 129 -3.32 2.94 17.30
N SER A 130 -3.80 4.18 17.40
CA SER A 130 -4.67 4.80 16.39
C SER A 130 -3.90 5.32 15.17
N GLY A 131 -2.58 5.44 15.23
CA GLY A 131 -1.78 5.95 14.13
C GLY A 131 -1.65 4.93 13.00
N PHE A 132 -1.64 5.45 11.78
CA PHE A 132 -1.46 4.64 10.56
C PHE A 132 -0.56 5.33 9.54
N ALA A 133 0.09 4.50 8.73
CA ALA A 133 0.81 4.90 7.53
C ALA A 133 0.51 3.91 6.40
N ALA A 134 0.30 4.40 5.19
CA ALA A 134 0.14 3.58 3.99
C ALA A 134 0.80 4.24 2.78
N LEU A 135 1.57 3.44 2.06
CA LEU A 135 2.07 3.77 0.73
C LEU A 135 1.41 2.82 -0.27
N ILE A 136 0.56 3.37 -1.13
CA ILE A 136 -0.25 2.60 -2.08
C ILE A 136 0.33 2.82 -3.48
N PRO A 137 1.01 1.82 -4.08
CA PRO A 137 1.67 2.00 -5.37
C PRO A 137 0.68 2.23 -6.52
N ALA A 138 0.94 3.24 -7.38
CA ALA A 138 0.09 3.56 -8.55
C ALA A 138 -0.16 2.35 -9.45
N ARG A 139 0.82 1.48 -9.65
CA ARG A 139 0.73 0.26 -10.47
C ARG A 139 -0.36 -0.74 -10.02
N LYS A 140 -0.83 -0.62 -8.77
CA LYS A 140 -1.87 -1.48 -8.19
C LYS A 140 -3.28 -0.94 -8.38
N ILE A 141 -3.40 0.28 -8.90
CA ILE A 141 -4.66 1.01 -9.03
C ILE A 141 -4.90 1.26 -10.51
N ALA A 142 -6.10 0.96 -11.00
CA ALA A 142 -6.47 1.31 -12.37
C ALA A 142 -6.66 2.84 -12.49
N ASN A 143 -6.39 3.37 -13.69
CA ASN A 143 -6.59 4.79 -13.97
C ASN A 143 -8.08 5.15 -13.79
N ASP A 144 -8.35 5.94 -12.77
CA ASP A 144 -9.69 6.44 -12.43
C ASP A 144 -9.55 7.52 -11.34
N ALA A 145 -10.67 8.15 -10.96
CA ALA A 145 -10.76 9.03 -9.82
C ALA A 145 -11.39 8.27 -8.63
N TYR A 146 -10.72 8.29 -7.50
CA TYR A 146 -11.13 7.56 -6.30
C TYR A 146 -11.34 8.49 -5.12
N THR A 147 -12.47 8.34 -4.45
CA THR A 147 -12.68 8.89 -3.10
C THR A 147 -11.92 8.03 -2.10
N VAL A 148 -11.23 8.69 -1.18
CA VAL A 148 -10.45 8.02 -0.13
C VAL A 148 -11.35 7.78 1.07
N GLY A 149 -11.28 6.59 1.65
CA GLY A 149 -11.98 6.22 2.87
C GLY A 149 -11.03 5.61 3.90
N ILE A 150 -11.44 5.67 5.15
CA ILE A 150 -10.81 4.96 6.27
C ILE A 150 -11.79 3.89 6.73
N TYR A 151 -11.34 2.65 6.74
CA TYR A 151 -12.07 1.51 7.28
C TYR A 151 -11.32 0.97 8.49
N ILE A 152 -12.03 0.77 9.60
CA ILE A 152 -11.47 0.24 10.83
C ILE A 152 -12.23 -1.01 11.23
N LYS A 153 -11.47 -2.06 11.55
CA LYS A 153 -11.99 -3.30 12.10
C LYS A 153 -11.40 -3.55 13.48
N LYS A 154 -12.27 -3.84 14.44
CA LYS A 154 -11.91 -4.18 15.82
C LYS A 154 -12.79 -5.32 16.32
N GLY A 155 -12.28 -6.56 16.20
CA GLY A 155 -13.11 -7.75 16.45
C GLY A 155 -14.31 -7.79 15.52
N ASP A 156 -15.51 -7.76 16.10
CA ASP A 156 -16.78 -7.76 15.34
C ASP A 156 -17.30 -6.35 15.02
N ILE A 157 -16.59 -5.32 15.47
CA ILE A 157 -16.98 -3.92 15.23
C ILE A 157 -16.26 -3.44 13.98
N GLU A 158 -17.02 -2.87 13.06
CA GLU A 158 -16.53 -2.34 11.80
C GLU A 158 -17.07 -0.93 11.58
N ALA A 159 -16.23 -0.04 11.07
CA ALA A 159 -16.60 1.33 10.74
C ALA A 159 -15.95 1.76 9.44
N LEU A 160 -16.66 2.51 8.62
CA LEU A 160 -16.18 3.08 7.37
C LEU A 160 -16.60 4.55 7.28
N SER A 161 -15.65 5.43 7.00
CA SER A 161 -15.92 6.83 6.71
C SER A 161 -15.11 7.28 5.49
N TYR A 162 -15.73 7.99 4.57
CA TYR A 162 -15.02 8.62 3.47
C TYR A 162 -14.53 10.00 3.90
N ILE A 163 -13.30 10.32 3.53
CA ILE A 163 -12.67 11.61 3.82
C ILE A 163 -12.79 12.53 2.60
N ASP A 164 -12.68 13.85 2.83
CA ASP A 164 -12.72 14.83 1.73
C ASP A 164 -11.38 14.87 0.96
N LYS A 165 -11.03 13.74 0.38
CA LYS A 165 -9.85 13.55 -0.48
C LYS A 165 -10.22 12.72 -1.68
N VAL A 166 -9.75 13.17 -2.84
CA VAL A 166 -9.88 12.45 -4.12
C VAL A 166 -8.49 12.27 -4.70
N VAL A 167 -8.21 11.08 -5.19
CA VAL A 167 -7.00 10.75 -5.92
C VAL A 167 -7.34 10.37 -7.35
N ALA A 168 -6.53 10.81 -8.32
CA ALA A 168 -6.70 10.48 -9.73
C ALA A 168 -5.37 9.95 -10.29
N PHE A 169 -5.46 8.87 -11.07
CA PHE A 169 -4.33 8.21 -11.73
C PHE A 169 -4.51 8.22 -13.24
#